data_92138984ddc77f74dab6f716da78e051
#
_entry.id   92138984ddc77f74dab6f716da78e051
#
_cell.length_a   1.000
_cell.length_b   1.000
_cell.length_c   1.000
_cell.angle_alpha   90.00
_cell.angle_beta   90.00
_cell.angle_gamma   90.00
#
_symmetry.space_group_name_H-M   'P 1'
#
loop_
_entity.id
_entity.type
_entity.pdbx_description
1 polymer ?
#
loop_
_entity_poly.entity_id
_entity_poly.type
_entity_poly.pdbx_seq_one_letter_code
_entity_poly.pdbx_strand_id
1 'polypeptide(L)'
;MHIMAKAKPFIKWVGGKSQLIEQLDAQLPADFGNWENVTYIEPFVGGGAMLFYMLQRYPNIQHAIINDINPDLATCYRTVRDTPEQLIESLRDIENAYLAIETEDGRKDFFMAARERYNEKNLELQ
;
A
#
# COMPACT_ATOMS: atom_id res chain seq x y z
N MET A 1 3.69 -25.48 -10.53
CA MET A 1 3.59 -24.07 -11.01
C MET A 1 3.18 -23.19 -9.83
N HIS A 2 4.06 -22.38 -9.36
CA HIS A 2 3.73 -21.41 -8.31
C HIS A 2 3.05 -20.20 -8.95
N ILE A 3 1.73 -20.05 -8.74
CA ILE A 3 1.04 -18.81 -9.10
C ILE A 3 1.39 -17.78 -8.03
N MET A 4 2.28 -16.86 -8.36
CA MET A 4 2.55 -15.74 -7.48
C MET A 4 1.32 -14.83 -7.42
N ALA A 5 0.81 -14.59 -6.22
CA ALA A 5 -0.27 -13.63 -6.03
C ALA A 5 0.20 -12.25 -6.51
N LYS A 6 -0.65 -11.56 -7.28
CA LYS A 6 -0.35 -10.19 -7.70
C LYS A 6 -0.43 -9.25 -6.50
N ALA A 7 0.63 -8.52 -6.26
CA ALA A 7 0.60 -7.42 -5.30
C ALA A 7 -0.26 -6.28 -5.85
N LYS A 8 -1.07 -5.69 -4.99
CA LYS A 8 -1.96 -4.57 -5.31
C LYS A 8 -2.04 -3.63 -4.11
N PRO A 9 -2.56 -2.42 -4.29
CA PRO A 9 -2.72 -1.50 -3.17
C PRO A 9 -3.45 -2.16 -1.99
N PHE A 10 -2.86 -2.04 -0.80
CA PHE A 10 -3.41 -2.61 0.44
C PHE A 10 -4.22 -1.59 1.24
N ILE A 11 -4.22 -0.33 0.82
CA ILE A 11 -4.97 0.77 1.43
C ILE A 11 -5.85 1.41 0.37
N LYS A 12 -7.10 1.73 0.72
CA LYS A 12 -7.94 2.61 -0.09
C LYS A 12 -7.47 4.05 0.14
N TRP A 13 -6.92 4.67 -0.89
CA TRP A 13 -6.38 6.01 -0.81
C TRP A 13 -6.97 6.89 -1.90
N VAL A 14 -7.36 8.12 -1.53
CA VAL A 14 -7.92 9.11 -2.46
C VAL A 14 -6.85 9.53 -3.48
N GLY A 15 -7.24 9.68 -4.74
CA GLY A 15 -6.31 10.05 -5.82
C GLY A 15 -5.50 8.89 -6.39
N GLY A 16 -5.95 7.66 -6.19
CA GLY A 16 -5.31 6.46 -6.76
C GLY A 16 -5.18 6.55 -8.28
N LYS A 17 -4.04 6.09 -8.82
CA LYS A 17 -3.68 6.18 -10.24
C LYS A 17 -4.07 4.94 -11.05
N SER A 18 -4.82 3.98 -10.46
CA SER A 18 -5.11 2.69 -11.10
C SER A 18 -5.80 2.81 -12.46
N GLN A 19 -6.61 3.83 -12.67
CA GLN A 19 -7.27 4.10 -13.95
C GLN A 19 -6.33 4.69 -15.01
N LEU A 20 -5.18 5.21 -14.59
CA LEU A 20 -4.20 5.87 -15.45
C LEU A 20 -2.99 4.99 -15.78
N ILE A 21 -2.89 3.80 -15.19
CA ILE A 21 -1.69 2.94 -15.29
C ILE A 21 -1.36 2.62 -16.74
N GLU A 22 -2.33 2.21 -17.53
CA GLU A 22 -2.09 1.88 -18.94
C GLU A 22 -1.60 3.08 -19.74
N GLN A 23 -2.15 4.26 -19.48
CA GLN A 23 -1.73 5.49 -20.13
C GLN A 23 -0.32 5.90 -19.71
N LEU A 24 0.01 5.76 -18.43
CA LEU A 24 1.35 6.07 -17.91
C LEU A 24 2.39 5.08 -18.45
N ASP A 25 2.06 3.81 -18.49
CA ASP A 25 2.94 2.77 -19.06
C ASP A 25 3.24 3.04 -20.54
N ALA A 26 2.23 3.46 -21.30
CA ALA A 26 2.38 3.80 -22.72
C ALA A 26 3.30 5.01 -22.98
N GLN A 27 3.56 5.85 -21.97
CA GLN A 27 4.47 6.99 -22.06
C GLN A 27 5.93 6.62 -21.77
N LEU A 28 6.21 5.42 -21.31
CA LEU A 28 7.58 4.97 -21.09
C LEU A 28 8.32 4.84 -22.42
N PRO A 29 9.65 5.02 -22.43
CA PRO A 29 10.44 4.75 -23.65
C PRO A 29 10.20 3.33 -24.17
N ALA A 30 10.14 3.19 -25.49
CA ALA A 30 9.82 1.90 -26.12
C ALA A 30 10.78 0.77 -25.74
N ASP A 31 12.04 1.11 -25.43
CA ASP A 31 13.08 0.19 -25.03
C ASP A 31 13.23 0.05 -23.50
N PHE A 32 12.35 0.66 -22.72
CA PHE A 32 12.45 0.69 -21.25
C PHE A 32 12.63 -0.70 -20.65
N GLY A 33 11.91 -1.69 -21.16
CA GLY A 33 12.01 -3.08 -20.67
C GLY A 33 13.39 -3.73 -20.85
N ASN A 34 14.25 -3.15 -21.71
CA ASN A 34 15.61 -3.63 -21.97
C ASN A 34 16.68 -2.89 -21.17
N TRP A 35 16.31 -1.84 -20.44
CA TRP A 35 17.26 -1.11 -19.60
C TRP A 35 17.70 -1.97 -18.43
N GLU A 36 18.96 -1.85 -18.06
CA GLU A 36 19.53 -2.59 -16.92
C GLU A 36 19.64 -1.69 -15.69
N ASN A 37 19.51 -2.30 -14.53
CA ASN A 37 19.71 -1.63 -13.23
C ASN A 37 18.86 -0.37 -13.04
N VAL A 38 17.59 -0.44 -13.42
CA VAL A 38 16.68 0.69 -13.32
C VAL A 38 16.37 1.00 -11.86
N THR A 39 16.41 2.28 -11.51
CA THR A 39 15.89 2.81 -10.25
C THR A 39 14.58 3.53 -10.54
N TYR A 40 13.51 3.05 -9.93
CA TYR A 40 12.19 3.67 -10.02
C TYR A 40 11.99 4.67 -8.89
N ILE A 41 11.56 5.87 -9.21
CA ILE A 41 11.33 6.92 -8.21
C ILE A 41 9.89 7.40 -8.32
N GLU A 42 9.15 7.33 -7.22
CA GLU A 42 7.78 7.83 -7.13
C GLU A 42 7.62 8.75 -5.91
N PRO A 43 7.61 10.08 -6.14
CA PRO A 43 7.54 11.06 -5.02
C PRO A 43 6.18 11.17 -4.37
N PHE A 44 5.11 10.71 -5.01
CA PHE A 44 3.72 10.79 -4.56
C PHE A 44 3.07 9.41 -4.64
N VAL A 45 3.58 8.47 -3.85
CA VAL A 45 3.23 7.04 -3.99
C VAL A 45 1.76 6.73 -3.65
N GLY A 46 1.17 7.45 -2.69
CA GLY A 46 -0.21 7.22 -2.27
C GLY A 46 -0.49 5.77 -1.91
N GLY A 47 -1.54 5.18 -2.46
CA GLY A 47 -1.90 3.77 -2.26
C GLY A 47 -1.00 2.76 -2.96
N GLY A 48 -0.08 3.21 -3.82
CA GLY A 48 0.93 2.36 -4.44
C GLY A 48 0.50 1.64 -5.71
N ALA A 49 -0.60 2.04 -6.35
CA ALA A 49 -1.09 1.37 -7.58
C ALA A 49 -0.01 1.33 -8.66
N MET A 50 0.65 2.45 -8.95
CA MET A 50 1.72 2.52 -9.95
C MET A 50 2.97 1.76 -9.49
N LEU A 51 3.35 1.90 -8.22
CA LEU A 51 4.50 1.18 -7.65
C LEU A 51 4.36 -0.33 -7.84
N PHE A 52 3.26 -0.91 -7.39
CA PHE A 52 3.05 -2.36 -7.49
C PHE A 52 2.95 -2.84 -8.93
N TYR A 53 2.34 -2.05 -9.80
CA TYR A 53 2.30 -2.35 -11.23
C TYR A 53 3.72 -2.37 -11.83
N MET A 54 4.51 -1.33 -11.62
CA MET A 54 5.85 -1.20 -12.18
C MET A 54 6.80 -2.31 -11.71
N LEU A 55 6.78 -2.62 -10.41
CA LEU A 55 7.66 -3.66 -9.84
C LEU A 55 7.32 -5.06 -10.36
N GLN A 56 6.06 -5.33 -10.68
CA GLN A 56 5.65 -6.62 -11.23
C GLN A 56 5.82 -6.71 -12.73
N ARG A 57 5.61 -5.60 -13.44
CA ARG A 57 5.70 -5.56 -14.91
C ARG A 57 7.13 -5.52 -15.43
N TYR A 58 8.03 -4.87 -14.68
CA TYR A 58 9.40 -4.59 -15.12
C TYR A 58 10.44 -5.15 -14.14
N PRO A 59 10.88 -6.41 -14.31
CA PRO A 59 11.86 -7.03 -13.42
C PRO A 59 13.26 -6.39 -13.50
N ASN A 60 13.50 -5.54 -14.51
CA ASN A 60 14.72 -4.74 -14.64
C ASN A 60 14.80 -3.58 -13.63
N ILE A 61 13.70 -3.26 -12.94
CA ILE A 61 13.72 -2.34 -11.80
C ILE A 61 14.32 -3.07 -10.60
N GLN A 62 15.49 -2.62 -10.16
CA GLN A 62 16.21 -3.23 -9.03
C GLN A 62 16.07 -2.44 -7.75
N HIS A 63 15.80 -1.15 -7.85
CA HIS A 63 15.61 -0.25 -6.72
C HIS A 63 14.37 0.59 -6.92
N ALA A 64 13.63 0.78 -5.84
CA ALA A 64 12.48 1.69 -5.82
C ALA A 64 12.67 2.70 -4.67
N ILE A 65 12.56 3.98 -5.00
CA ILE A 65 12.56 5.07 -4.04
C ILE A 65 11.17 5.67 -4.06
N ILE A 66 10.46 5.55 -2.97
CA ILE A 66 9.10 6.05 -2.85
C ILE A 66 9.01 7.11 -1.77
N ASN A 67 8.14 8.06 -1.96
CA ASN A 67 7.87 9.12 -1.01
C ASN A 67 6.39 9.49 -1.02
N ASP A 68 5.93 9.98 0.09
CA ASP A 68 4.64 10.66 0.21
C ASP A 68 4.73 11.70 1.31
N ILE A 69 3.98 12.78 1.17
CA ILE A 69 3.94 13.84 2.20
C ILE A 69 3.27 13.34 3.49
N ASN A 70 2.42 12.33 3.39
CA ASN A 70 1.73 11.75 4.55
C ASN A 70 2.67 10.81 5.31
N PRO A 71 3.04 11.13 6.57
CA PRO A 71 3.97 10.31 7.34
C PRO A 71 3.39 8.93 7.70
N ASP A 72 2.08 8.78 7.78
CA ASP A 72 1.44 7.50 8.06
C ASP A 72 1.63 6.53 6.89
N LEU A 73 1.54 7.01 5.65
CA LEU A 73 1.86 6.21 4.47
C LEU A 73 3.31 5.77 4.46
N ALA A 74 4.24 6.67 4.74
CA ALA A 74 5.65 6.34 4.83
C ALA A 74 5.90 5.26 5.89
N THR A 75 5.25 5.36 7.05
CA THR A 75 5.31 4.35 8.11
C THR A 75 4.74 3.02 7.65
N CYS A 76 3.61 3.01 6.96
CA CYS A 76 3.01 1.79 6.40
C CYS A 76 3.98 1.07 5.45
N TYR A 77 4.59 1.78 4.51
CA TYR A 77 5.54 1.19 3.56
C TYR A 77 6.80 0.65 4.25
N ARG A 78 7.33 1.37 5.23
CA ARG A 78 8.47 0.88 6.03
C ARG A 78 8.11 -0.38 6.79
N THR A 79 6.92 -0.45 7.39
CA THR A 79 6.45 -1.62 8.12
C THR A 79 6.30 -2.83 7.20
N VAL A 80 5.71 -2.64 6.02
CA VAL A 80 5.60 -3.71 5.01
C VAL A 80 6.97 -4.20 4.55
N ARG A 81 7.92 -3.29 4.40
CA ARG A 81 9.28 -3.63 3.98
C ARG A 81 10.07 -4.36 5.07
N ASP A 82 10.03 -3.85 6.29
CA ASP A 82 10.99 -4.23 7.34
C ASP A 82 10.43 -5.29 8.31
N THR A 83 9.12 -5.25 8.60
CA THR A 83 8.47 -6.14 9.59
C THR A 83 7.12 -6.68 9.10
N PRO A 84 7.06 -7.32 7.91
CA PRO A 84 5.80 -7.78 7.34
C PRO A 84 5.11 -8.85 8.18
N GLU A 85 5.86 -9.77 8.80
CA GLU A 85 5.28 -10.85 9.62
C GLU A 85 4.57 -10.30 10.86
N GLN A 86 5.16 -9.33 11.54
CA GLN A 86 4.56 -8.68 12.71
C GLN A 86 3.31 -7.90 12.33
N LEU A 87 3.32 -7.23 11.17
CA LEU A 87 2.15 -6.54 10.64
C LEU A 87 1.01 -7.53 10.36
N ILE A 88 1.30 -8.65 9.71
CA ILE A 88 0.32 -9.69 9.39
C ILE A 88 -0.30 -10.24 10.68
N GLU A 89 0.51 -10.51 11.69
CA GLU A 89 0.04 -10.99 12.99
C GLU A 89 -0.90 -9.98 13.67
N SER A 90 -0.51 -8.72 13.71
CA SER A 90 -1.35 -7.66 14.28
C SER A 90 -2.67 -7.49 13.54
N LEU A 91 -2.65 -7.55 12.22
CA LEU A 91 -3.87 -7.46 11.40
C LEU A 91 -4.77 -8.68 11.60
N ARG A 92 -4.19 -9.86 11.75
CA ARG A 92 -4.94 -11.10 12.03
C ARG A 92 -5.64 -11.03 13.39
N ASP A 93 -4.98 -10.48 14.41
CA ASP A 93 -5.59 -10.30 15.73
C ASP A 93 -6.80 -9.34 15.66
N ILE A 94 -6.67 -8.25 14.92
CA ILE A 94 -7.78 -7.31 14.71
C ILE A 94 -8.92 -7.97 13.90
N GLU A 95 -8.59 -8.70 12.85
CA GLU A 95 -9.57 -9.44 12.05
C GLU A 95 -10.34 -10.44 12.90
N ASN A 96 -9.64 -11.23 13.68
CA ASN A 96 -10.25 -12.22 14.57
C ASN A 96 -11.18 -11.57 15.60
N ALA A 97 -10.75 -10.47 16.21
CA ALA A 97 -11.58 -9.71 17.14
C ALA A 97 -12.84 -9.16 16.48
N TYR A 98 -12.72 -8.64 15.27
CA TYR A 98 -13.84 -8.13 14.47
C TYR A 98 -14.82 -9.24 14.10
N LEU A 99 -14.30 -10.37 13.60
CA LEU A 99 -15.14 -11.50 13.15
C LEU A 99 -15.83 -12.22 14.31
N ALA A 100 -15.29 -12.15 15.54
CA ALA A 100 -15.91 -12.68 16.73
C ALA A 100 -17.19 -11.93 17.14
N ILE A 101 -17.39 -10.71 16.62
CA ILE A 101 -18.58 -9.91 16.90
C ILE A 101 -19.71 -10.41 15.99
N GLU A 102 -20.81 -10.85 16.58
CA GLU A 102 -21.91 -11.48 15.83
C GLU A 102 -22.88 -10.48 15.19
N THR A 103 -22.99 -9.25 15.72
CA THR A 103 -23.94 -8.25 15.25
C THR A 103 -23.30 -7.21 14.35
N GLU A 104 -24.07 -6.70 13.37
CA GLU A 104 -23.63 -5.60 12.51
C GLU A 104 -23.37 -4.33 13.31
N ASP A 105 -24.24 -4.00 14.26
CA ASP A 105 -24.06 -2.83 15.12
C ASP A 105 -22.78 -2.92 15.97
N GLY A 106 -22.49 -4.09 16.52
CA GLY A 106 -21.24 -4.32 17.25
C GLY A 106 -20.00 -4.18 16.39
N ARG A 107 -20.03 -4.67 15.14
CA ARG A 107 -18.96 -4.51 14.17
C ARG A 107 -18.75 -3.05 13.76
N LYS A 108 -19.85 -2.34 13.59
CA LYS A 108 -19.80 -0.89 13.31
C LYS A 108 -19.15 -0.14 14.47
N ASP A 109 -19.56 -0.43 15.71
CA ASP A 109 -18.99 0.19 16.90
C ASP A 109 -17.49 -0.11 17.02
N PHE A 110 -17.08 -1.34 16.74
CA PHE A 110 -15.66 -1.74 16.73
C PHE A 110 -14.85 -0.91 15.71
N PHE A 111 -15.37 -0.77 14.51
CA PHE A 111 -14.74 0.03 13.45
C PHE A 111 -14.66 1.51 13.85
N MET A 112 -15.74 2.07 14.36
CA MET A 112 -15.79 3.49 14.75
C MET A 112 -14.83 3.78 15.91
N ALA A 113 -14.70 2.88 16.87
CA ALA A 113 -13.74 3.02 17.97
C ALA A 113 -12.29 3.01 17.46
N ALA A 114 -11.95 2.14 16.51
CA ALA A 114 -10.64 2.11 15.88
C ALA A 114 -10.35 3.42 15.12
N ARG A 115 -11.34 3.92 14.39
CA ARG A 115 -11.25 5.19 13.65
C ARG A 115 -11.01 6.37 14.59
N GLU A 116 -11.73 6.44 15.70
CA GLU A 116 -11.55 7.50 16.72
C GLU A 116 -10.14 7.49 17.29
N ARG A 117 -9.62 6.33 17.68
CA ARG A 117 -8.24 6.20 18.17
C ARG A 117 -7.20 6.70 17.17
N TYR A 118 -7.40 6.40 15.89
CA TYR A 118 -6.51 6.88 14.84
C TYR A 118 -6.59 8.42 14.71
N ASN A 119 -7.79 8.99 14.75
CA ASN A 119 -8.00 10.42 14.62
C ASN A 119 -7.45 11.20 15.83
N GLU A 120 -7.62 10.69 17.03
CA GLU A 120 -7.06 11.28 18.25
C GLU A 120 -5.54 11.38 18.20
N LYS A 121 -4.89 10.31 17.78
CA LYS A 121 -3.42 10.29 17.58
C LYS A 121 -2.97 11.41 16.64
N ASN A 122 -3.71 11.67 15.59
CA ASN A 122 -3.37 12.72 14.64
C ASN A 122 -3.57 14.14 15.20
N LEU A 123 -4.48 14.33 16.15
CA LEU A 123 -4.69 15.60 16.83
C LEU A 123 -3.58 15.92 17.84
N GLU A 124 -3.01 14.91 18.49
CA GLU A 124 -1.90 15.09 19.44
C GLU A 124 -0.58 15.48 18.76
N LEU A 125 -0.46 15.23 17.46
CA LEU A 125 0.74 15.53 16.67
C LEU A 125 0.69 16.90 15.98
N GLN A 126 -0.41 17.64 16.14
CA GLN A 126 -0.56 19.02 15.64
C GLN A 126 -0.13 20.02 16.72
#